data_ef5d500f3bf6b1f0e97f5c3680b49bb6
#
_entry.id   ef5d500f3bf6b1f0e97f5c3680b49bb6
#
_cell.length_a   1.000
_cell.length_b   1.000
_cell.length_c   1.000
_cell.angle_alpha   90.00
_cell.angle_beta   90.00
_cell.angle_gamma   90.00
#
_symmetry.space_group_name_H-M   'P 1'
#
loop_
_entity.id
_entity.type
_entity.pdbx_description
1 polymer ?
#
loop_
_entity_poly.entity_id
_entity_poly.type
_entity_poly.pdbx_seq_one_letter_code
_entity_poly.pdbx_strand_id
1 'polypeptide(L)'
;MRPLKLTLSAFGPYAREQVLDFSKLGTGGAYLITGDTGAGKTTIFDGIIFALYGKASGKSREPSTLRSKYAAPETPTFAELTFAYDRAVYTVRRSPEYRRPKTRGEGMTTQHAMAELTCPDGRVITKPTEVDDEITALLGLDHDQFCQIAMLAQGDFLRLLLAKTEERSRIFQKLFDTGRYACLQEKLRQSALEVKRAYDAGQEKLRQYGEG
;
A
#
# COMPACT_ATOMS: atom_id res chain seq x y z
N MET A 1 5.09 4.88 -10.40
CA MET A 1 4.37 3.71 -10.95
C MET A 1 3.17 4.19 -11.76
N ARG A 2 2.94 3.60 -12.95
CA ARG A 2 1.78 3.90 -13.82
C ARG A 2 1.03 2.59 -14.12
N PRO A 3 -0.23 2.40 -13.69
CA PRO A 3 -1.01 1.24 -14.07
C PRO A 3 -1.29 1.25 -15.58
N LEU A 4 -1.17 0.11 -16.21
CA LEU A 4 -1.45 -0.09 -17.64
C LEU A 4 -2.71 -0.92 -17.85
N LYS A 5 -2.85 -2.02 -17.10
CA LYS A 5 -3.98 -2.92 -17.21
C LYS A 5 -4.28 -3.54 -15.85
N LEU A 6 -5.55 -3.60 -15.48
CA LEU A 6 -6.04 -4.32 -14.30
C LEU A 6 -7.07 -5.35 -14.73
N THR A 7 -6.87 -6.59 -14.36
CA THR A 7 -7.82 -7.68 -14.54
C THR A 7 -8.31 -8.16 -13.19
N LEU A 8 -9.61 -8.15 -12.97
CA LEU A 8 -10.27 -8.62 -11.75
C LEU A 8 -11.21 -9.76 -12.10
N SER A 9 -11.11 -10.89 -11.42
CA SER A 9 -11.99 -12.05 -11.61
C SER A 9 -12.63 -12.47 -10.30
N ALA A 10 -13.95 -12.62 -10.28
CA ALA A 10 -14.73 -12.96 -9.10
C ALA A 10 -14.33 -12.10 -7.87
N PHE A 11 -14.19 -10.79 -8.05
CA PHE A 11 -13.59 -9.87 -7.08
C PHE A 11 -14.57 -8.75 -6.69
N GLY A 12 -14.86 -8.59 -5.41
CA GLY A 12 -15.82 -7.60 -4.89
C GLY A 12 -17.21 -7.75 -5.50
N PRO A 13 -17.78 -6.74 -6.15
CA PRO A 13 -19.07 -6.83 -6.82
C PRO A 13 -19.01 -7.52 -8.21
N TYR A 14 -17.79 -7.76 -8.72
CA TYR A 14 -17.62 -8.34 -10.05
C TYR A 14 -17.69 -9.87 -9.99
N ALA A 15 -18.78 -10.44 -10.51
CA ALA A 15 -19.00 -11.90 -10.53
C ALA A 15 -18.13 -12.62 -11.57
N ARG A 16 -17.75 -11.92 -12.65
CA ARG A 16 -16.96 -12.43 -13.78
C ARG A 16 -15.67 -11.66 -13.91
N GLU A 17 -14.85 -12.04 -14.88
CA GLU A 17 -13.66 -11.31 -15.24
C GLU A 17 -13.99 -9.93 -15.82
N GLN A 18 -13.32 -8.92 -15.30
CA GLN A 18 -13.38 -7.53 -15.76
C GLN A 18 -11.96 -7.06 -16.08
N VAL A 19 -11.79 -6.46 -17.25
CA VAL A 19 -10.51 -5.93 -17.71
C VAL A 19 -10.61 -4.42 -17.86
N LEU A 20 -9.78 -3.71 -17.12
CA LEU A 20 -9.60 -2.26 -17.23
C LEU A 20 -8.26 -1.99 -17.91
N ASP A 21 -8.33 -1.44 -19.11
CA ASP A 21 -7.16 -1.05 -19.89
C ASP A 21 -6.95 0.46 -19.76
N PHE A 22 -6.06 0.84 -18.85
CA PHE A 22 -5.73 2.24 -18.58
C PHE A 22 -4.95 2.90 -19.71
N SER A 23 -4.34 2.13 -20.61
CA SER A 23 -3.62 2.68 -21.77
C SER A 23 -4.58 3.38 -22.75
N LYS A 24 -5.84 2.98 -22.76
CA LYS A 24 -6.91 3.57 -23.60
C LYS A 24 -7.45 4.89 -23.04
N LEU A 25 -7.14 5.26 -21.82
CA LEU A 25 -7.63 6.48 -21.18
C LEU A 25 -6.85 7.74 -21.60
N GLY A 26 -5.87 7.60 -22.49
CA GLY A 26 -5.06 8.71 -23.00
C GLY A 26 -3.87 9.04 -22.09
N THR A 27 -3.22 10.17 -22.39
CA THR A 27 -1.98 10.60 -21.73
C THR A 27 -2.16 11.74 -20.72
N GLY A 28 -3.41 12.19 -20.52
CA GLY A 28 -3.73 13.38 -19.71
C GLY A 28 -3.47 13.26 -18.20
N GLY A 29 -3.17 12.05 -17.69
CA GLY A 29 -2.76 11.81 -16.31
C GLY A 29 -3.88 11.89 -15.26
N ALA A 30 -5.07 12.38 -15.61
CA ALA A 30 -6.24 12.42 -14.72
C ALA A 30 -7.43 11.70 -15.36
N TYR A 31 -8.10 10.83 -14.59
CA TYR A 31 -9.26 10.05 -15.03
C TYR A 31 -10.40 10.20 -14.04
N LEU A 32 -11.63 10.25 -14.56
CA LEU A 32 -12.83 10.25 -13.75
C LEU A 32 -13.53 8.90 -13.85
N ILE A 33 -13.72 8.22 -12.73
CA ILE A 33 -14.48 6.98 -12.63
C ILE A 33 -15.85 7.32 -12.06
N THR A 34 -16.89 7.23 -12.89
CA THR A 34 -18.28 7.51 -12.52
C THR A 34 -19.11 6.23 -12.48
N GLY A 35 -20.25 6.29 -11.81
CA GLY A 35 -21.21 5.19 -11.71
C GLY A 35 -21.97 5.23 -10.40
N ASP A 36 -22.99 4.39 -10.26
CA ASP A 36 -23.86 4.31 -9.09
C ASP A 36 -23.12 3.86 -7.83
N THR A 37 -23.72 4.13 -6.66
CA THR A 37 -23.21 3.60 -5.38
C THR A 37 -23.28 2.08 -5.42
N GLY A 38 -22.17 1.43 -5.05
CA GLY A 38 -22.09 -0.04 -5.11
C GLY A 38 -21.61 -0.62 -6.45
N ALA A 39 -21.47 0.18 -7.52
CA ALA A 39 -20.99 -0.28 -8.84
C ALA A 39 -19.53 -0.79 -8.85
N GLY A 40 -18.80 -0.70 -7.73
CA GLY A 40 -17.43 -1.23 -7.63
C GLY A 40 -16.32 -0.22 -7.92
N LYS A 41 -16.61 1.10 -7.96
CA LYS A 41 -15.57 2.12 -8.21
C LYS A 41 -14.37 2.00 -7.26
N THR A 42 -14.62 1.86 -5.97
CA THR A 42 -13.57 1.68 -4.96
C THR A 42 -12.87 0.33 -5.08
N THR A 43 -13.57 -0.70 -5.57
CA THR A 43 -13.02 -2.04 -5.78
C THR A 43 -11.89 -2.06 -6.81
N ILE A 44 -11.85 -1.12 -7.74
CA ILE A 44 -10.73 -0.96 -8.69
C ILE A 44 -9.44 -0.66 -7.91
N PHE A 45 -9.50 0.24 -6.95
CA PHE A 45 -8.36 0.56 -6.09
C PHE A 45 -8.01 -0.59 -5.14
N ASP A 46 -9.01 -1.25 -4.56
CA ASP A 46 -8.81 -2.48 -3.76
C ASP A 46 -8.09 -3.55 -4.58
N GLY A 47 -8.45 -3.70 -5.86
CA GLY A 47 -7.81 -4.63 -6.78
C GLY A 47 -6.34 -4.30 -7.06
N ILE A 48 -6.02 -3.02 -7.25
CA ILE A 48 -4.63 -2.55 -7.44
C ILE A 48 -3.81 -2.85 -6.18
N ILE A 49 -4.32 -2.47 -5.00
CA ILE A 49 -3.63 -2.67 -3.72
C ILE A 49 -3.45 -4.15 -3.43
N PHE A 50 -4.49 -4.96 -3.64
CA PHE A 50 -4.42 -6.40 -3.44
C PHE A 50 -3.43 -7.06 -4.40
N ALA A 51 -3.40 -6.68 -5.67
CA ALA A 51 -2.42 -7.19 -6.62
C ALA A 51 -0.99 -6.86 -6.18
N LEU A 52 -0.71 -5.66 -5.69
CA LEU A 52 0.62 -5.24 -5.24
C LEU A 52 1.03 -5.90 -3.92
N TYR A 53 0.16 -5.88 -2.90
CA TYR A 53 0.54 -6.21 -1.52
C TYR A 53 -0.20 -7.41 -0.91
N GLY A 54 -1.14 -8.02 -1.63
CA GLY A 54 -1.92 -9.16 -1.11
C GLY A 54 -2.87 -8.81 0.04
N LYS A 55 -3.08 -7.51 0.30
CA LYS A 55 -3.91 -6.98 1.39
C LYS A 55 -5.03 -6.11 0.83
N ALA A 56 -6.13 -5.97 1.55
CA ALA A 56 -7.19 -5.03 1.20
C ALA A 56 -6.80 -3.59 1.57
N SER A 57 -7.43 -2.59 0.93
CA SER A 57 -7.16 -1.17 1.19
C SER A 57 -7.56 -0.70 2.59
N GLY A 58 -8.49 -1.38 3.24
CA GLY A 58 -8.98 -1.05 4.58
C GLY A 58 -8.40 -1.94 5.68
N LYS A 59 -8.10 -1.37 6.84
CA LYS A 59 -7.52 -2.08 8.00
C LYS A 59 -8.40 -3.22 8.56
N SER A 60 -9.68 -3.28 8.19
CA SER A 60 -10.67 -4.23 8.72
C SER A 60 -11.16 -5.28 7.72
N ARG A 61 -10.63 -5.31 6.49
CA ARG A 61 -11.06 -6.28 5.49
C ARG A 61 -10.05 -7.41 5.33
N GLU A 62 -10.48 -8.62 5.65
CA GLU A 62 -9.72 -9.83 5.37
C GLU A 62 -9.64 -10.07 3.84
N PRO A 63 -8.48 -10.49 3.28
CA PRO A 63 -8.35 -10.80 1.86
C PRO A 63 -9.36 -11.85 1.36
N SER A 64 -9.78 -12.79 2.20
CA SER A 64 -10.81 -13.79 1.92
C SER A 64 -12.16 -13.16 1.59
N THR A 65 -12.46 -11.96 2.10
CA THR A 65 -13.71 -11.24 1.84
C THR A 65 -13.73 -10.53 0.47
N LEU A 66 -12.60 -10.51 -0.22
CA LEU A 66 -12.49 -9.91 -1.55
C LEU A 66 -13.14 -10.76 -2.65
N ARG A 67 -13.36 -12.07 -2.39
CA ARG A 67 -14.10 -12.91 -3.33
C ARG A 67 -15.54 -12.44 -3.48
N SER A 68 -15.99 -12.33 -4.72
CA SER A 68 -17.35 -11.95 -5.05
C SER A 68 -18.35 -12.99 -4.54
N LYS A 69 -19.36 -12.54 -3.79
CA LYS A 69 -20.49 -13.37 -3.38
C LYS A 69 -21.43 -13.75 -4.53
N TYR A 70 -21.30 -13.06 -5.66
CA TYR A 70 -22.10 -13.26 -6.86
C TYR A 70 -21.44 -14.16 -7.90
N ALA A 71 -20.19 -14.54 -7.66
CA ALA A 71 -19.44 -15.41 -8.56
C ALA A 71 -19.86 -16.88 -8.41
N ALA A 72 -19.87 -17.59 -9.53
CA ALA A 72 -20.04 -19.05 -9.50
C ALA A 72 -18.88 -19.69 -8.71
N PRO A 73 -19.13 -20.80 -7.98
CA PRO A 73 -18.12 -21.45 -7.14
C PRO A 73 -16.83 -21.81 -7.90
N GLU A 74 -16.95 -22.15 -9.17
CA GLU A 74 -15.87 -22.57 -10.08
C GLU A 74 -15.03 -21.39 -10.58
N THR A 75 -15.59 -20.17 -10.57
CA THR A 75 -14.89 -18.98 -11.10
C THR A 75 -13.67 -18.67 -10.24
N PRO A 76 -12.47 -18.62 -10.83
CA PRO A 76 -11.27 -18.30 -10.09
C PRO A 76 -11.29 -16.83 -9.60
N THR A 77 -10.82 -16.63 -8.38
CA THR A 77 -10.70 -15.27 -7.80
C THR A 77 -9.26 -14.81 -7.89
N PHE A 78 -9.04 -13.71 -8.60
CA PHE A 78 -7.72 -13.07 -8.66
C PHE A 78 -7.82 -11.58 -9.01
N ALA A 79 -6.75 -10.85 -8.69
CA ALA A 79 -6.43 -9.55 -9.26
C ALA A 79 -5.08 -9.64 -9.95
N GLU A 80 -5.00 -9.10 -11.16
CA GLU A 80 -3.78 -9.03 -11.97
C GLU A 80 -3.58 -7.58 -12.41
N LEU A 81 -2.40 -7.04 -12.11
CA LEU A 81 -2.02 -5.68 -12.45
C LEU A 81 -0.77 -5.69 -13.31
N THR A 82 -0.88 -5.12 -14.51
CA THR A 82 0.28 -4.76 -15.33
C THR A 82 0.56 -3.27 -15.15
N PHE A 83 1.79 -2.92 -14.80
CA PHE A 83 2.18 -1.53 -14.54
C PHE A 83 3.58 -1.23 -15.07
N ALA A 84 3.79 0.04 -15.42
CA ALA A 84 5.11 0.56 -15.79
C ALA A 84 5.76 1.25 -14.58
N TYR A 85 7.04 0.96 -14.37
CA TYR A 85 7.89 1.61 -13.37
C TYR A 85 9.31 1.71 -13.92
N ASP A 86 9.89 2.90 -13.85
CA ASP A 86 11.26 3.21 -14.33
C ASP A 86 11.57 2.63 -15.73
N ARG A 87 10.67 2.91 -16.70
CA ARG A 87 10.75 2.46 -18.11
C ARG A 87 10.61 0.94 -18.33
N ALA A 88 10.35 0.19 -17.30
CA ALA A 88 10.15 -1.25 -17.34
C ALA A 88 8.67 -1.60 -17.06
N VAL A 89 8.23 -2.78 -17.51
CA VAL A 89 6.86 -3.27 -17.33
C VAL A 89 6.89 -4.51 -16.48
N TYR A 90 6.05 -4.53 -15.48
CA TYR A 90 5.86 -5.62 -14.53
C TYR A 90 4.42 -6.09 -14.57
N THR A 91 4.20 -7.38 -14.34
CA THR A 91 2.85 -7.94 -14.16
C THR A 91 2.82 -8.71 -12.85
N VAL A 92 1.93 -8.33 -11.95
CA VAL A 92 1.71 -9.03 -10.70
C VAL A 92 0.30 -9.58 -10.65
N ARG A 93 0.16 -10.86 -10.30
CA ARG A 93 -1.12 -11.55 -10.14
C ARG A 93 -1.20 -12.16 -8.77
N ARG A 94 -2.34 -11.96 -8.07
CA ARG A 94 -2.59 -12.58 -6.77
C ARG A 94 -3.98 -13.15 -6.69
N SER A 95 -4.09 -14.24 -5.96
CA SER A 95 -5.32 -14.91 -5.60
C SER A 95 -5.43 -14.95 -4.07
N PRO A 96 -6.55 -14.55 -3.44
CA PRO A 96 -6.76 -14.76 -2.02
C PRO A 96 -6.98 -16.23 -1.71
N GLU A 97 -6.97 -16.61 -0.44
CA GLU A 97 -7.46 -17.91 -0.03
C GLU A 97 -9.00 -17.94 -0.12
N TYR A 98 -9.56 -18.99 -0.73
CA TYR A 98 -11.01 -19.19 -0.81
C TYR A 98 -11.38 -20.66 -1.01
N ARG A 99 -12.62 -21.01 -0.71
CA ARG A 99 -13.17 -22.35 -0.97
C ARG A 99 -13.68 -22.45 -2.40
N ARG A 100 -13.35 -23.56 -3.08
CA ARG A 100 -13.84 -23.90 -4.40
C ARG A 100 -14.23 -25.38 -4.51
N PRO A 101 -15.05 -25.76 -5.49
CA PRO A 101 -15.28 -27.16 -5.79
C PRO A 101 -13.97 -27.89 -6.15
N LYS A 102 -13.90 -29.16 -5.82
CA LYS A 102 -12.80 -30.02 -6.26
C LYS A 102 -12.84 -30.18 -7.78
N THR A 103 -11.70 -30.21 -8.42
CA THR A 103 -11.58 -30.47 -9.85
C THR A 103 -11.88 -31.93 -10.21
N ARG A 104 -11.68 -32.86 -9.24
CA ARG A 104 -12.00 -34.29 -9.37
C ARG A 104 -12.72 -34.75 -8.10
N GLY A 105 -13.85 -35.45 -8.25
CA GLY A 105 -14.71 -35.91 -7.16
C GLY A 105 -15.64 -34.82 -6.62
N GLU A 106 -16.49 -35.18 -5.69
CA GLU A 106 -17.46 -34.29 -5.06
C GLU A 106 -16.86 -33.57 -3.86
N GLY A 107 -17.43 -32.39 -3.50
CA GLY A 107 -17.09 -31.61 -2.32
C GLY A 107 -16.26 -30.37 -2.62
N MET A 108 -15.87 -29.67 -1.55
CA MET A 108 -15.12 -28.41 -1.59
C MET A 108 -13.67 -28.62 -1.20
N THR A 109 -12.79 -27.79 -1.74
CA THR A 109 -11.38 -27.70 -1.35
C THR A 109 -10.99 -26.24 -1.14
N THR A 110 -9.93 -26.01 -0.39
CA THR A 110 -9.37 -24.67 -0.21
C THR A 110 -8.35 -24.39 -1.31
N GLN A 111 -8.55 -23.31 -2.04
CA GLN A 111 -7.52 -22.69 -2.87
C GLN A 111 -6.70 -21.79 -1.96
N HIS A 112 -5.44 -22.14 -1.75
CA HIS A 112 -4.53 -21.30 -0.97
C HIS A 112 -4.21 -20.00 -1.70
N ALA A 113 -3.83 -18.98 -0.91
CA ALA A 113 -3.37 -17.71 -1.46
C ALA A 113 -2.14 -17.93 -2.38
N MET A 114 -2.13 -17.23 -3.50
CA MET A 114 -1.06 -17.30 -4.51
C MET A 114 -0.62 -15.90 -4.91
N ALA A 115 0.65 -15.78 -5.24
CA ALA A 115 1.23 -14.57 -5.81
C ALA A 115 2.19 -14.96 -6.94
N GLU A 116 2.20 -14.17 -8.00
CA GLU A 116 3.11 -14.30 -9.12
C GLU A 116 3.51 -12.91 -9.60
N LEU A 117 4.80 -12.67 -9.73
CA LEU A 117 5.35 -11.44 -10.29
C LEU A 117 6.23 -11.78 -11.49
N THR A 118 5.86 -11.27 -12.64
CA THR A 118 6.65 -11.32 -13.87
C THR A 118 7.46 -10.03 -14.01
N CYS A 119 8.78 -10.16 -14.02
CA CYS A 119 9.73 -9.09 -14.18
C CYS A 119 10.02 -8.79 -15.67
N PRO A 120 10.57 -7.62 -16.02
CA PRO A 120 10.89 -7.23 -17.40
C PRO A 120 11.93 -8.11 -18.07
N ASP A 121 12.82 -8.75 -17.30
CA ASP A 121 13.85 -9.67 -17.74
C ASP A 121 13.32 -11.11 -18.02
N GLY A 122 12.00 -11.31 -17.85
CA GLY A 122 11.35 -12.63 -18.00
C GLY A 122 11.42 -13.49 -16.73
N ARG A 123 12.05 -13.06 -15.67
CA ARG A 123 12.07 -13.74 -14.38
C ARG A 123 10.67 -13.75 -13.77
N VAL A 124 10.24 -14.91 -13.26
CA VAL A 124 8.94 -15.08 -12.59
C VAL A 124 9.16 -15.50 -11.14
N ILE A 125 8.60 -14.74 -10.22
CA ILE A 125 8.64 -14.99 -8.77
C ILE A 125 7.26 -15.47 -8.35
N THR A 126 7.17 -16.64 -7.69
CA THR A 126 5.86 -17.24 -7.33
C THR A 126 5.64 -17.41 -5.84
N LYS A 127 6.67 -17.16 -5.01
CA LYS A 127 6.54 -17.25 -3.57
C LYS A 127 5.99 -15.94 -3.00
N PRO A 128 4.84 -15.93 -2.29
CA PRO A 128 4.17 -14.70 -1.86
C PRO A 128 5.08 -13.73 -1.09
N THR A 129 5.89 -14.23 -0.17
CA THR A 129 6.83 -13.39 0.61
C THR A 129 7.89 -12.73 -0.28
N GLU A 130 8.45 -13.46 -1.26
CA GLU A 130 9.45 -12.91 -2.18
C GLU A 130 8.81 -11.88 -3.13
N VAL A 131 7.54 -12.08 -3.53
CA VAL A 131 6.78 -11.08 -4.30
C VAL A 131 6.54 -9.82 -3.46
N ASP A 132 6.22 -9.96 -2.16
CA ASP A 132 6.03 -8.81 -1.26
C ASP A 132 7.32 -8.01 -1.10
N ASP A 133 8.44 -8.69 -0.89
CA ASP A 133 9.75 -8.07 -0.73
C ASP A 133 10.17 -7.34 -2.02
N GLU A 134 10.02 -7.99 -3.18
CA GLU A 134 10.38 -7.40 -4.48
C GLU A 134 9.51 -6.18 -4.82
N ILE A 135 8.19 -6.24 -4.60
CA ILE A 135 7.28 -5.10 -4.82
C ILE A 135 7.63 -3.95 -3.87
N THR A 136 7.90 -4.24 -2.60
CA THR A 136 8.28 -3.23 -1.61
C THR A 136 9.61 -2.58 -1.97
N ALA A 137 10.61 -3.37 -2.37
CA ALA A 137 11.90 -2.86 -2.82
C ALA A 137 11.78 -2.02 -4.10
N LEU A 138 10.96 -2.49 -5.06
CA LEU A 138 10.72 -1.82 -6.34
C LEU A 138 10.05 -0.46 -6.15
N LEU A 139 8.99 -0.40 -5.35
CA LEU A 139 8.19 0.82 -5.16
C LEU A 139 8.74 1.75 -4.07
N GLY A 140 9.60 1.24 -3.19
CA GLY A 140 10.11 1.97 -2.03
C GLY A 140 9.05 2.28 -0.97
N LEU A 141 7.88 1.64 -1.03
CA LEU A 141 6.72 1.88 -0.17
C LEU A 141 6.16 0.56 0.32
N ASP A 142 5.87 0.47 1.61
CA ASP A 142 5.06 -0.61 2.14
C ASP A 142 3.57 -0.42 1.86
N HIS A 143 2.74 -1.42 2.19
CA HIS A 143 1.29 -1.38 2.00
C HIS A 143 0.63 -0.16 2.63
N ASP A 144 0.97 0.17 3.88
CA ASP A 144 0.32 1.25 4.63
C ASP A 144 0.72 2.62 4.07
N GLN A 145 1.99 2.78 3.71
CA GLN A 145 2.53 3.96 3.04
C GLN A 145 1.87 4.15 1.66
N PHE A 146 1.78 3.08 0.87
CA PHE A 146 1.14 3.12 -0.44
C PHE A 146 -0.34 3.52 -0.33
N CYS A 147 -1.09 2.93 0.60
CA CYS A 147 -2.49 3.30 0.83
C CYS A 147 -2.65 4.76 1.26
N GLN A 148 -1.72 5.30 2.05
CA GLN A 148 -1.76 6.69 2.49
C GLN A 148 -1.42 7.69 1.37
N ILE A 149 -0.54 7.30 0.43
CA ILE A 149 -0.06 8.17 -0.65
C ILE A 149 -0.94 8.06 -1.90
N ALA A 150 -1.21 6.83 -2.32
CA ALA A 150 -1.87 6.55 -3.61
C ALA A 150 -3.40 6.55 -3.51
N MET A 151 -3.95 6.37 -2.32
CA MET A 151 -5.39 6.28 -2.11
C MET A 151 -5.85 7.21 -1.00
N LEU A 152 -6.17 8.43 -1.37
CA LEU A 152 -6.92 9.34 -0.50
C LEU A 152 -8.38 8.86 -0.46
N ALA A 153 -8.76 8.14 0.58
CA ALA A 153 -10.14 7.71 0.77
C ALA A 153 -11.07 8.91 0.83
N GLN A 154 -12.34 8.70 0.46
CA GLN A 154 -13.35 9.74 0.49
C GLN A 154 -13.46 10.32 1.90
N GLY A 155 -13.14 11.61 2.05
CA GLY A 155 -13.09 12.33 3.33
C GLY A 155 -11.70 12.55 3.91
N ASP A 156 -10.70 11.72 3.61
CA ASP A 156 -9.34 11.88 4.14
C ASP A 156 -8.63 13.11 3.53
N PHE A 157 -8.92 13.43 2.27
CA PHE A 157 -8.41 14.65 1.64
C PHE A 157 -8.96 15.91 2.35
N LEU A 158 -10.25 15.92 2.65
CA LEU A 158 -10.87 17.03 3.39
C LEU A 158 -10.29 17.13 4.81
N ARG A 159 -10.07 15.99 5.46
CA ARG A 159 -9.42 15.91 6.77
C ARG A 159 -8.00 16.46 6.73
N LEU A 160 -7.22 16.16 5.69
CA LEU A 160 -5.89 16.71 5.49
C LEU A 160 -5.91 18.24 5.30
N LEU A 161 -6.88 18.75 4.53
CA LEU A 161 -7.05 20.19 4.30
C LEU A 161 -7.48 20.94 5.56
N LEU A 162 -8.37 20.35 6.36
CA LEU A 162 -8.92 20.95 7.58
C LEU A 162 -8.05 20.68 8.82
N ALA A 163 -7.07 19.78 8.73
CA ALA A 163 -6.19 19.44 9.83
C ALA A 163 -5.37 20.64 10.27
N LYS A 164 -5.17 20.79 11.60
CA LYS A 164 -4.24 21.76 12.17
C LYS A 164 -2.80 21.44 11.73
N THR A 165 -1.92 22.44 11.83
CA THR A 165 -0.52 22.34 11.38
C THR A 165 0.21 21.15 12.00
N GLU A 166 -0.04 20.85 13.29
CA GLU A 166 0.58 19.74 14.01
C GLU A 166 0.09 18.37 13.47
N GLU A 167 -1.20 18.25 13.16
CA GLU A 167 -1.79 17.04 12.60
C GLU A 167 -1.34 16.83 11.16
N ARG A 168 -1.30 17.87 10.34
CA ARG A 168 -0.72 17.86 9.00
C ARG A 168 0.74 17.43 9.02
N SER A 169 1.54 17.99 9.92
CA SER A 169 2.95 17.64 10.07
C SER A 169 3.14 16.15 10.39
N ARG A 170 2.31 15.58 11.27
CA ARG A 170 2.34 14.14 11.59
C ARG A 170 1.97 13.27 10.39
N ILE A 171 0.97 13.69 9.60
CA ILE A 171 0.57 12.98 8.38
C ILE A 171 1.72 13.01 7.36
N PHE A 172 2.33 14.17 7.14
CA PHE A 172 3.48 14.30 6.24
C PHE A 172 4.72 13.56 6.74
N GLN A 173 4.98 13.55 8.05
CA GLN A 173 6.08 12.75 8.63
C GLN A 173 5.91 11.26 8.36
N LYS A 174 4.68 10.74 8.46
CA LYS A 174 4.38 9.35 8.08
C LYS A 174 4.49 9.12 6.57
N LEU A 175 3.98 10.06 5.78
CA LEU A 175 3.94 9.97 4.33
C LEU A 175 5.34 9.93 3.71
N PHE A 176 6.25 10.75 4.22
CA PHE A 176 7.61 10.90 3.69
C PHE A 176 8.66 10.13 4.51
N ASP A 177 8.24 9.27 5.44
CA ASP A 177 9.11 8.52 6.37
C ASP A 177 10.22 9.40 7.01
N THR A 178 9.85 10.62 7.37
CA THR A 178 10.78 11.58 7.99
C THR A 178 11.01 11.30 9.49
N GLY A 179 10.48 10.21 10.01
CA GLY A 179 10.67 9.78 11.40
C GLY A 179 12.14 9.65 11.81
N ARG A 180 13.01 9.25 10.88
CA ARG A 180 14.46 9.18 11.10
C ARG A 180 15.06 10.56 11.42
N TYR A 181 14.62 11.60 10.73
CA TYR A 181 15.09 12.98 10.97
C TYR A 181 14.55 13.52 12.28
N ALA A 182 13.30 13.22 12.65
CA ALA A 182 12.76 13.59 13.97
C ALA A 182 13.52 12.91 15.11
N CYS A 183 13.89 11.63 14.97
CA CYS A 183 14.71 10.92 15.94
C CYS A 183 16.12 11.54 16.04
N LEU A 184 16.75 11.89 14.92
CA LEU A 184 18.04 12.57 14.91
C LEU A 184 17.95 13.93 15.59
N GLN A 185 16.93 14.72 15.28
CA GLN A 185 16.70 16.04 15.88
C GLN A 185 16.56 15.94 17.40
N GLU A 186 15.78 14.95 17.89
CA GLU A 186 15.59 14.77 19.33
C GLU A 186 16.88 14.33 20.03
N LYS A 187 17.69 13.44 19.41
CA LYS A 187 19.01 13.06 19.93
C LYS A 187 19.96 14.24 20.01
N LEU A 188 20.00 15.07 18.96
CA LEU A 188 20.82 16.29 18.95
C LEU A 188 20.37 17.28 20.03
N ARG A 189 19.07 17.43 20.21
CA ARG A 189 18.50 18.29 21.28
C ARG A 189 18.88 17.81 22.66
N GLN A 190 18.82 16.50 22.92
CA GLN A 190 19.22 15.90 24.19
C GLN A 190 20.72 16.09 24.46
N SER A 191 21.57 15.80 23.48
CA SER A 191 23.00 16.03 23.60
C SER A 191 23.35 17.51 23.85
N ALA A 192 22.68 18.43 23.17
CA ALA A 192 22.88 19.86 23.40
C ALA A 192 22.47 20.30 24.81
N LEU A 193 21.38 19.73 25.36
CA LEU A 193 20.96 20.00 26.73
C LEU A 193 21.95 19.45 27.77
N GLU A 194 22.50 18.25 27.54
CA GLU A 194 23.52 17.65 28.43
C GLU A 194 24.79 18.50 28.45
N VAL A 195 25.30 18.88 27.28
CA VAL A 195 26.49 19.75 27.16
C VAL A 195 26.24 21.10 27.85
N LYS A 196 25.06 21.70 27.64
CA LYS A 196 24.69 22.94 28.29
C LYS A 196 24.67 22.82 29.79
N ARG A 197 24.05 21.77 30.33
CA ARG A 197 24.04 21.52 31.78
C ARG A 197 25.46 21.33 32.37
N ALA A 198 26.32 20.60 31.66
CA ALA A 198 27.72 20.42 32.08
C ALA A 198 28.50 21.75 32.05
N TYR A 199 28.27 22.58 31.03
CA TYR A 199 28.85 23.91 30.90
C TYR A 199 28.39 24.84 32.04
N ASP A 200 27.08 24.92 32.28
CA ASP A 200 26.49 25.75 33.34
C ASP A 200 27.01 25.31 34.73
N ALA A 201 27.08 23.99 34.98
CA ALA A 201 27.64 23.46 36.21
C ALA A 201 29.15 23.75 36.37
N GLY A 202 29.91 23.75 35.26
CA GLY A 202 31.31 24.13 35.23
C GLY A 202 31.51 25.61 35.52
N GLN A 203 30.70 26.45 34.97
CA GLN A 203 30.72 27.91 35.23
C GLN A 203 30.39 28.22 36.71
N GLU A 204 29.39 27.54 37.28
CA GLU A 204 29.01 27.73 38.67
C GLU A 204 30.15 27.34 39.61
N LYS A 205 30.83 26.23 39.33
CA LYS A 205 32.05 25.84 40.10
C LYS A 205 33.16 26.86 40.02
N LEU A 206 33.47 27.39 38.81
CA LEU A 206 34.47 28.43 38.61
C LEU A 206 34.14 29.70 39.39
N ARG A 207 32.86 30.09 39.44
CA ARG A 207 32.38 31.25 40.19
C ARG A 207 32.59 31.10 41.69
N GLN A 208 32.31 29.88 42.23
CA GLN A 208 32.54 29.55 43.62
C GLN A 208 34.04 29.60 44.03
N TYR A 209 34.96 29.26 43.09
CA TYR A 209 36.40 29.33 43.35
C TYR A 209 36.98 30.74 43.16
N GLY A 210 36.29 31.64 42.45
CA GLY A 210 36.74 33.03 42.20
C GLY A 210 36.28 34.04 43.26
N GLU A 211 35.33 33.67 44.12
CA GLU A 211 34.78 34.52 45.19
C GLU A 211 35.42 34.20 46.58
N GLY A 212 36.43 33.35 46.67
CA GLY A 212 37.25 33.03 47.87
C GLY A 212 38.65 33.58 47.70
#